data_bb626a2c4747ca041e4e5b9c9b38db62
#
_entry.id   bb626a2c4747ca041e4e5b9c9b38db62
#
_cell.length_a   1.000
_cell.length_b   1.000
_cell.length_c   1.000
_cell.angle_alpha   90.00
_cell.angle_beta   90.00
_cell.angle_gamma   90.00
#
_symmetry.space_group_name_H-M   'P 1'
#
loop_
_entity.id
_entity.type
_entity.pdbx_description
1 polymer ?
#
loop_
_entity_poly.entity_id
_entity_poly.type
_entity_poly.pdbx_seq_one_letter_code
_entity_poly.pdbx_strand_id
1 'polypeptide(L)'
;RQMCIRDRACTAYYNNNKQIPAEILEQIDAALAQTEEICGKKFGDMENPFLVSVRSGARVSMPGMMDTILNLGLNDIAVQGLAKLTDNERFAYDSYRRFIQMFSDVVMEIDRKKFEDVLDQLKEAKGARFDTDLDADDMKEVVRRFKQIYLENKGEEFPQDPKTQLIAAIKAVFRSWDTVS
;
A
#
# COMPACT_ATOMS: atom_id res chain seq x y z
N ARG A 1 -0.48 -3.99 -27.75
CA ARG A 1 -1.53 -4.99 -27.41
C ARG A 1 -1.81 -5.04 -25.89
N GLN A 2 -0.83 -4.96 -25.02
CA GLN A 2 -1.04 -4.95 -23.55
C GLN A 2 -1.82 -3.71 -23.06
N MET A 3 -1.64 -2.56 -23.70
CA MET A 3 -2.39 -1.34 -23.37
C MET A 3 -3.89 -1.46 -23.62
N CYS A 4 -4.32 -2.13 -24.71
CA CYS A 4 -5.74 -2.32 -24.98
C CYS A 4 -6.49 -3.14 -23.92
N ILE A 5 -5.79 -4.05 -23.21
CA ILE A 5 -6.39 -4.87 -22.14
C ILE A 5 -6.59 -4.01 -20.89
N ARG A 6 -5.63 -3.14 -20.58
CA ARG A 6 -5.72 -2.21 -19.43
C ARG A 6 -6.78 -1.16 -19.62
N ASP A 7 -6.87 -0.58 -20.84
CA ASP A 7 -7.92 0.37 -21.20
C ASP A 7 -9.30 -0.26 -21.08
N ARG A 8 -9.47 -1.52 -21.50
CA ARG A 8 -10.72 -2.27 -21.36
C ARG A 8 -11.12 -2.47 -19.90
N ALA A 9 -10.16 -2.79 -19.01
CA ALA A 9 -10.43 -2.96 -17.58
C ALA A 9 -10.88 -1.64 -16.95
N CYS A 10 -10.22 -0.53 -17.30
CA CYS A 10 -10.60 0.80 -16.86
C CYS A 10 -12.01 1.18 -17.33
N THR A 11 -12.28 0.98 -18.62
CA THR A 11 -13.60 1.23 -19.21
C THR A 11 -14.68 0.38 -18.54
N ALA A 12 -14.40 -0.90 -18.27
CA ALA A 12 -15.33 -1.79 -17.58
C ALA A 12 -15.62 -1.32 -16.16
N TYR A 13 -14.60 -0.83 -15.44
CA TYR A 13 -14.76 -0.24 -14.11
C TYR A 13 -15.70 0.97 -14.10
N TYR A 14 -15.52 1.91 -15.03
CA TYR A 14 -16.38 3.09 -15.13
C TYR A 14 -17.79 2.75 -15.57
N ASN A 15 -17.95 1.84 -16.52
CA ASN A 15 -19.27 1.37 -16.97
C ASN A 15 -20.03 0.59 -15.89
N ASN A 16 -19.34 0.06 -14.89
CA ASN A 16 -19.92 -0.68 -13.77
C ASN A 16 -20.03 0.17 -12.48
N ASN A 17 -20.37 1.45 -12.62
CA ASN A 17 -20.56 2.38 -11.50
C ASN A 17 -19.33 2.50 -10.56
N LYS A 18 -18.14 2.51 -11.12
CA LYS A 18 -16.88 2.56 -10.37
C LYS A 18 -16.69 1.38 -9.42
N GLN A 19 -17.19 0.23 -9.81
CA GLN A 19 -16.93 -1.05 -9.14
C GLN A 19 -16.16 -1.98 -10.06
N ILE A 20 -15.24 -2.75 -9.50
CA ILE A 20 -14.49 -3.74 -10.29
C ILE A 20 -15.45 -4.86 -10.68
N PRO A 21 -15.64 -5.15 -11.99
CA PRO A 21 -16.48 -6.25 -12.43
C PRO A 21 -16.02 -7.60 -11.88
N ALA A 22 -16.95 -8.51 -11.62
CA ALA A 22 -16.65 -9.83 -11.07
C ALA A 22 -15.64 -10.62 -11.91
N GLU A 23 -15.70 -10.52 -13.24
CA GLU A 23 -14.74 -11.14 -14.15
C GLU A 23 -13.31 -10.65 -13.93
N ILE A 24 -13.13 -9.35 -13.66
CA ILE A 24 -11.80 -8.78 -13.37
C ILE A 24 -11.30 -9.23 -12.01
N LEU A 25 -12.17 -9.32 -11.01
CA LEU A 25 -11.82 -9.85 -9.69
C LEU A 25 -11.36 -11.32 -9.79
N GLU A 26 -12.04 -12.14 -10.58
CA GLU A 26 -11.65 -13.54 -10.84
C GLU A 26 -10.28 -13.61 -11.53
N GLN A 27 -10.00 -12.74 -12.49
CA GLN A 27 -8.70 -12.67 -13.16
C GLN A 27 -7.59 -12.24 -12.20
N ILE A 28 -7.86 -11.31 -11.30
CA ILE A 28 -6.92 -10.88 -10.25
C ILE A 28 -6.62 -12.06 -9.31
N ASP A 29 -7.64 -12.77 -8.86
CA ASP A 29 -7.50 -13.94 -8.00
C ASP A 29 -6.69 -15.07 -8.67
N ALA A 30 -6.97 -15.36 -9.93
CA ALA A 30 -6.24 -16.34 -10.72
C ALA A 30 -4.76 -15.95 -10.93
N ALA A 31 -4.50 -14.69 -11.26
CA ALA A 31 -3.15 -14.18 -11.43
C ALA A 31 -2.37 -14.19 -10.11
N LEU A 32 -3.02 -13.86 -9.01
CA LEU A 32 -2.42 -13.90 -7.68
C LEU A 32 -2.05 -15.33 -7.30
N ALA A 33 -2.97 -16.30 -7.47
CA ALA A 33 -2.73 -17.70 -7.20
C ALA A 33 -1.56 -18.27 -8.05
N GLN A 34 -1.51 -17.92 -9.33
CA GLN A 34 -0.40 -18.32 -10.21
C GLN A 34 0.93 -17.72 -9.75
N THR A 35 0.93 -16.48 -9.31
CA THR A 35 2.13 -15.81 -8.80
C THR A 35 2.61 -16.44 -7.50
N GLU A 36 1.68 -16.77 -6.60
CA GLU A 36 1.97 -17.50 -5.35
C GLU A 36 2.61 -18.85 -5.62
N GLU A 37 2.10 -19.60 -6.59
CA GLU A 37 2.67 -20.89 -7.01
C GLU A 37 4.09 -20.76 -7.55
N ILE A 38 4.33 -19.78 -8.42
CA ILE A 38 5.65 -19.51 -9.01
C ILE A 38 6.66 -19.07 -7.94
N CYS A 39 6.25 -18.21 -7.01
CA CYS A 39 7.11 -17.67 -5.97
C CYS A 39 7.30 -18.62 -4.78
N GLY A 40 6.45 -19.63 -4.64
CA GLY A 40 6.42 -20.51 -3.47
C GLY A 40 6.04 -19.80 -2.17
N LYS A 41 5.34 -18.67 -2.26
CA LYS A 41 4.91 -17.84 -1.13
C LYS A 41 3.45 -17.48 -1.29
N LYS A 42 2.74 -17.30 -0.17
CA LYS A 42 1.34 -16.90 -0.17
C LYS A 42 1.17 -15.43 0.19
N PHE A 43 0.31 -14.76 -0.57
CA PHE A 43 -0.13 -13.41 -0.25
C PHE A 43 -1.00 -13.43 1.00
N GLY A 44 -0.57 -12.69 2.03
CA GLY A 44 -1.20 -12.73 3.36
C GLY A 44 -0.60 -13.76 4.32
N ASP A 45 0.46 -14.49 3.93
CA ASP A 45 1.21 -15.32 4.85
C ASP A 45 1.88 -14.44 5.91
N MET A 46 1.71 -14.82 7.17
CA MET A 46 2.18 -14.04 8.31
C MET A 46 3.61 -14.38 8.73
N GLU A 47 4.09 -15.55 8.39
CA GLU A 47 5.45 -16.00 8.72
C GLU A 47 6.45 -15.72 7.61
N ASN A 48 6.02 -15.87 6.36
CA ASN A 48 6.82 -15.58 5.17
C ASN A 48 6.03 -14.66 4.22
N PRO A 49 5.90 -13.38 4.57
CA PRO A 49 5.01 -12.47 3.85
C PRO A 49 5.45 -12.30 2.40
N PHE A 50 4.50 -12.51 1.50
CA PHE A 50 4.62 -12.17 0.09
C PHE A 50 4.04 -10.78 -0.12
N LEU A 51 4.91 -9.82 -0.41
CA LEU A 51 4.53 -8.43 -0.61
C LEU A 51 4.47 -8.11 -2.09
N VAL A 52 3.47 -7.33 -2.48
CA VAL A 52 3.28 -6.92 -3.87
C VAL A 52 3.31 -5.39 -3.97
N SER A 53 3.52 -4.91 -5.19
CA SER A 53 3.47 -3.48 -5.51
C SER A 53 2.41 -3.23 -6.58
N VAL A 54 1.71 -2.11 -6.47
CA VAL A 54 0.74 -1.65 -7.45
C VAL A 54 1.17 -0.30 -8.01
N ARG A 55 1.19 -0.20 -9.31
CA ARG A 55 1.53 1.05 -10.01
C ARG A 55 0.66 1.28 -11.23
N SER A 56 0.52 2.53 -11.63
CA SER A 56 -0.04 2.89 -12.92
C SER A 56 0.88 2.40 -14.05
N GLY A 57 0.30 1.89 -15.12
CA GLY A 57 1.03 1.31 -16.26
C GLY A 57 0.97 2.15 -17.53
N ALA A 58 0.86 3.47 -17.45
CA ALA A 58 0.87 4.35 -18.61
C ALA A 58 2.22 4.30 -19.37
N ARG A 59 2.16 4.56 -20.69
CA ARG A 59 3.36 4.57 -21.55
C ARG A 59 4.35 5.68 -21.22
N VAL A 60 3.84 6.81 -20.78
CA VAL A 60 4.60 8.02 -20.49
C VAL A 60 4.25 8.45 -19.08
N SER A 61 5.26 8.81 -18.29
CA SER A 61 5.02 9.44 -16.99
C SER A 61 4.43 10.82 -17.23
N MET A 62 3.25 11.06 -16.67
CA MET A 62 2.54 12.34 -16.78
C MET A 62 2.26 12.93 -15.40
N PRO A 63 2.18 14.27 -15.29
CA PRO A 63 1.74 14.91 -14.04
C PRO A 63 0.35 14.37 -13.62
N GLY A 64 0.19 14.04 -12.34
CA GLY A 64 -1.06 13.49 -11.80
C GLY A 64 -1.19 11.96 -11.88
N MET A 65 -0.19 11.25 -12.40
CA MET A 65 -0.14 9.79 -12.31
C MET A 65 -0.02 9.36 -10.85
N MET A 66 -0.70 8.26 -10.54
CA MET A 66 -0.60 7.63 -9.22
C MET A 66 0.81 7.12 -8.96
N ASP A 67 1.36 7.44 -7.79
CA ASP A 67 2.61 6.89 -7.30
C ASP A 67 2.52 5.37 -7.10
N THR A 68 3.66 4.70 -7.18
CA THR A 68 3.73 3.26 -6.89
C THR A 68 3.48 3.02 -5.42
N ILE A 69 2.53 2.14 -5.11
CA ILE A 69 2.29 1.66 -3.75
C ILE A 69 3.12 0.40 -3.53
N LEU A 70 4.03 0.47 -2.58
CA LEU A 70 4.93 -0.63 -2.22
C LEU A 70 4.41 -1.37 -0.99
N ASN A 71 4.86 -2.61 -0.82
CA ASN A 71 4.67 -3.41 0.39
C ASN A 71 3.20 -3.74 0.72
N LEU A 72 2.34 -3.83 -0.28
CA LEU A 72 0.99 -4.37 -0.09
C LEU A 72 1.06 -5.80 0.47
N GLY A 73 0.27 -6.06 1.48
CA GLY A 73 0.27 -7.30 2.24
C GLY A 73 0.82 -7.14 3.66
N LEU A 74 1.48 -6.03 3.99
CA LEU A 74 1.88 -5.73 5.36
C LEU A 74 0.68 -5.41 6.24
N ASN A 75 0.71 -5.97 7.44
CA ASN A 75 -0.24 -5.73 8.53
C ASN A 75 0.49 -5.91 9.87
N ASP A 76 -0.23 -5.81 10.98
CA ASP A 76 0.35 -5.89 12.32
C ASP A 76 1.03 -7.24 12.62
N ILE A 77 0.63 -8.31 11.92
CA ILE A 77 1.22 -9.65 12.09
C ILE A 77 2.33 -9.90 11.06
N ALA A 78 2.10 -9.58 9.80
CA ALA A 78 3.07 -9.78 8.73
C ALA A 78 4.36 -8.96 8.94
N VAL A 79 4.28 -7.78 9.56
CA VAL A 79 5.45 -6.99 9.91
C VAL A 79 6.37 -7.72 10.90
N GLN A 80 5.81 -8.49 11.83
CA GLN A 80 6.58 -9.31 12.75
C GLN A 80 7.29 -10.46 12.03
N GLY A 81 6.60 -11.11 11.08
CA GLY A 81 7.19 -12.12 10.19
C GLY A 81 8.35 -11.56 9.37
N LEU A 82 8.17 -10.38 8.79
CA LEU A 82 9.22 -9.68 8.04
C LEU A 82 10.43 -9.34 8.93
N ALA A 83 10.18 -8.91 10.17
CA ALA A 83 11.25 -8.63 11.14
C ALA A 83 12.07 -9.88 11.45
N LYS A 84 11.43 -11.03 11.63
CA LYS A 84 12.11 -12.32 11.86
C LYS A 84 12.90 -12.78 10.64
N LEU A 85 12.32 -12.70 9.45
CA LEU A 85 12.97 -13.11 8.21
C LEU A 85 14.21 -12.29 7.87
N THR A 86 14.18 -11.01 8.13
CA THR A 86 15.26 -10.08 7.81
C THR A 86 16.25 -9.92 8.96
N ASP A 87 15.92 -10.44 10.14
CA ASP A 87 16.65 -10.17 11.39
C ASP A 87 16.88 -8.66 11.62
N ASN A 88 15.89 -7.85 11.20
CA ASN A 88 15.95 -6.40 11.25
C ASN A 88 14.55 -5.81 11.51
N GLU A 89 14.23 -5.67 12.78
CA GLU A 89 12.94 -5.14 13.23
C GLU A 89 12.72 -3.70 12.78
N ARG A 90 13.78 -2.88 12.83
CA ARG A 90 13.70 -1.49 12.36
C ARG A 90 13.31 -1.41 10.89
N PHE A 91 13.94 -2.21 10.04
CA PHE A 91 13.62 -2.28 8.60
C PHE A 91 12.17 -2.69 8.37
N ALA A 92 11.68 -3.70 9.09
CA ALA A 92 10.31 -4.18 8.96
C ALA A 92 9.29 -3.09 9.30
N TYR A 93 9.45 -2.42 10.43
CA TYR A 93 8.55 -1.34 10.85
C TYR A 93 8.70 -0.06 10.02
N ASP A 94 9.89 0.26 9.52
CA ASP A 94 10.09 1.34 8.55
C ASP A 94 9.35 1.05 7.23
N SER A 95 9.41 -0.18 6.75
CA SER A 95 8.64 -0.62 5.58
C SER A 95 7.13 -0.52 5.81
N TYR A 96 6.66 -0.89 6.98
CA TYR A 96 5.26 -0.81 7.35
C TYR A 96 4.77 0.65 7.45
N ARG A 97 5.51 1.53 8.11
CA ARG A 97 5.14 2.96 8.16
C ARG A 97 5.05 3.59 6.78
N ARG A 98 5.99 3.28 5.89
CA ARG A 98 5.98 3.77 4.50
C ARG A 98 4.77 3.26 3.75
N PHE A 99 4.42 2.01 3.94
CA PHE A 99 3.21 1.44 3.35
C PHE A 99 1.94 2.15 3.85
N ILE A 100 1.80 2.35 5.16
CA ILE A 100 0.64 3.06 5.74
C ILE A 100 0.54 4.47 5.18
N GLN A 101 1.66 5.20 5.12
CA GLN A 101 1.70 6.55 4.57
C GLN A 101 1.29 6.59 3.10
N MET A 102 1.90 5.74 2.26
CA MET A 102 1.58 5.69 0.84
C MET A 102 0.13 5.27 0.57
N PHE A 103 -0.33 4.24 1.26
CA PHE A 103 -1.70 3.77 1.12
C PHE A 103 -2.71 4.86 1.53
N SER A 104 -2.45 5.52 2.64
CA SER A 104 -3.31 6.58 3.16
C SER A 104 -3.35 7.80 2.25
N ASP A 105 -2.21 8.23 1.73
CA ASP A 105 -2.10 9.36 0.81
C ASP A 105 -2.67 9.02 -0.58
N VAL A 106 -2.17 7.98 -1.20
CA VAL A 106 -2.47 7.66 -2.60
C VAL A 106 -3.84 7.01 -2.77
N VAL A 107 -4.20 6.06 -1.92
CA VAL A 107 -5.45 5.29 -2.04
C VAL A 107 -6.62 6.01 -1.38
N MET A 108 -6.41 6.54 -0.18
CA MET A 108 -7.45 7.11 0.67
C MET A 108 -7.50 8.64 0.66
N GLU A 109 -6.58 9.28 -0.05
CA GLU A 109 -6.52 10.74 -0.23
C GLU A 109 -6.44 11.52 1.10
N ILE A 110 -5.73 10.95 2.08
CA ILE A 110 -5.40 11.64 3.33
C ILE A 110 -4.16 12.51 3.10
N ASP A 111 -4.19 13.75 3.58
CA ASP A 111 -3.08 14.70 3.40
C ASP A 111 -1.76 14.14 3.97
N ARG A 112 -0.79 13.97 3.09
CA ARG A 112 0.56 13.47 3.39
C ARG A 112 1.25 14.25 4.50
N LYS A 113 1.00 15.54 4.56
CA LYS A 113 1.59 16.42 5.58
C LYS A 113 1.28 15.97 7.01
N LYS A 114 0.11 15.39 7.26
CA LYS A 114 -0.25 14.87 8.59
C LYS A 114 0.72 13.78 9.06
N PHE A 115 1.19 12.95 8.15
CA PHE A 115 2.17 11.90 8.44
C PHE A 115 3.58 12.45 8.60
N GLU A 116 3.96 13.39 7.75
CA GLU A 116 5.25 14.06 7.82
C GLU A 116 5.41 14.84 9.13
N ASP A 117 4.39 15.56 9.56
CA ASP A 117 4.39 16.30 10.83
C ASP A 117 4.60 15.38 12.04
N VAL A 118 4.00 14.19 12.06
CA VAL A 118 4.21 13.19 13.13
C VAL A 118 5.65 12.71 13.14
N LEU A 119 6.21 12.41 11.97
CA LEU A 119 7.60 11.95 11.87
C LEU A 119 8.58 13.04 12.31
N ASP A 120 8.34 14.28 11.94
CA ASP A 120 9.16 15.44 12.33
C ASP A 120 9.09 15.68 13.84
N GLN A 121 7.90 15.63 14.44
CA GLN A 121 7.72 15.74 15.89
C GLN A 121 8.50 14.66 16.65
N LEU A 122 8.49 13.41 16.15
CA LEU A 122 9.22 12.34 16.79
C LEU A 122 10.75 12.53 16.67
N LYS A 123 11.23 12.95 15.50
CA LYS A 123 12.63 13.31 15.29
C LYS A 123 13.07 14.43 16.22
N GLU A 124 12.27 15.47 16.34
CA GLU A 124 12.55 16.60 17.22
C GLU A 124 12.61 16.18 18.70
N ALA A 125 11.65 15.36 19.16
CA ALA A 125 11.61 14.84 20.52
C ALA A 125 12.82 13.94 20.86
N LYS A 126 13.39 13.25 19.88
CA LYS A 126 14.57 12.38 20.03
C LYS A 126 15.90 13.08 19.73
N GLY A 127 15.87 14.32 19.26
CA GLY A 127 17.06 15.01 18.77
C GLY A 127 17.67 14.39 17.52
N ALA A 128 16.86 13.62 16.77
CA ALA A 128 17.25 12.96 15.53
C ALA A 128 17.24 13.97 14.36
N ARG A 129 18.24 13.88 13.50
CA ARG A 129 18.32 14.72 12.31
C ARG A 129 17.70 14.07 11.06
N PHE A 130 17.85 12.75 10.95
CA PHE A 130 17.40 11.95 9.82
C PHE A 130 16.47 10.84 10.30
N ASP A 131 15.63 10.34 9.40
CA ASP A 131 14.78 9.17 9.67
C ASP A 131 15.60 7.93 10.06
N THR A 132 16.83 7.84 9.55
CA THR A 132 17.77 6.75 9.86
C THR A 132 18.29 6.78 11.30
N ASP A 133 18.13 7.89 12.00
CA ASP A 133 18.54 8.03 13.41
C ASP A 133 17.49 7.45 14.37
N LEU A 134 16.29 7.15 13.87
CA LEU A 134 15.21 6.52 14.63
C LEU A 134 15.42 5.01 14.74
N ASP A 135 15.22 4.47 15.91
CA ASP A 135 15.35 3.03 16.19
C ASP A 135 14.05 2.24 15.91
N ALA A 136 14.06 0.93 16.19
CA ALA A 136 12.90 0.07 15.96
C ALA A 136 11.70 0.47 16.82
N ASP A 137 11.91 0.86 18.08
CA ASP A 137 10.83 1.28 18.97
C ASP A 137 10.22 2.61 18.52
N ASP A 138 11.03 3.52 18.02
CA ASP A 138 10.57 4.76 17.41
C ASP A 138 9.72 4.48 16.16
N MET A 139 10.13 3.54 15.31
CA MET A 139 9.36 3.14 14.14
C MET A 139 8.01 2.48 14.51
N LYS A 140 7.95 1.70 15.58
CA LYS A 140 6.69 1.16 16.12
C LYS A 140 5.74 2.27 16.56
N GLU A 141 6.26 3.29 17.24
CA GLU A 141 5.47 4.45 17.64
C GLU A 141 4.97 5.25 16.42
N VAL A 142 5.79 5.44 15.40
CA VAL A 142 5.38 6.06 14.14
C VAL A 142 4.23 5.28 13.50
N VAL A 143 4.34 3.96 13.40
CA VAL A 143 3.28 3.08 12.87
C VAL A 143 1.99 3.24 13.67
N ARG A 144 2.06 3.26 14.99
CA ARG A 144 0.90 3.46 15.85
C ARG A 144 0.22 4.80 15.57
N ARG A 145 0.98 5.88 15.49
CA ARG A 145 0.47 7.23 15.21
C ARG A 145 -0.09 7.35 13.79
N PHE A 146 0.52 6.72 12.81
CA PHE A 146 0.03 6.70 11.44
C PHE A 146 -1.32 5.96 11.32
N LYS A 147 -1.47 4.83 12.01
CA LYS A 147 -2.76 4.13 12.08
C LYS A 147 -3.83 4.99 12.78
N GLN A 148 -3.45 5.74 13.79
CA GLN A 148 -4.36 6.68 14.46
C GLN A 148 -4.84 7.79 13.53
N ILE A 149 -3.94 8.37 12.72
CA ILE A 149 -4.31 9.37 11.71
C ILE A 149 -5.30 8.78 10.71
N TYR A 150 -5.06 7.55 10.26
CA TYR A 150 -5.97 6.85 9.35
C TYR A 150 -7.37 6.71 9.97
N LEU A 151 -7.45 6.23 11.20
CA LEU A 151 -8.70 6.07 11.94
C LEU A 151 -9.47 7.41 12.08
N GLU A 152 -8.78 8.47 12.46
CA GLU A 152 -9.38 9.80 12.64
C GLU A 152 -9.91 10.40 11.33
N ASN A 153 -9.26 10.13 10.21
CA ASN A 153 -9.66 10.67 8.91
C ASN A 153 -10.70 9.81 8.17
N LYS A 154 -10.74 8.50 8.42
CA LYS A 154 -11.62 7.57 7.72
C LYS A 154 -12.74 6.99 8.59
N GLY A 155 -12.64 7.09 9.90
CA GLY A 155 -13.61 6.51 10.84
C GLY A 155 -13.54 4.99 10.95
N GLU A 156 -12.52 4.38 10.37
CA GLU A 156 -12.26 2.94 10.41
C GLU A 156 -10.77 2.66 10.58
N GLU A 157 -10.43 1.49 11.08
CA GLU A 157 -9.04 1.08 11.26
C GLU A 157 -8.34 0.83 9.92
N PHE A 158 -7.01 1.00 9.90
CA PHE A 158 -6.20 0.68 8.74
C PHE A 158 -6.42 -0.79 8.33
N PRO A 159 -6.72 -1.09 7.05
CA PRO A 159 -7.08 -2.44 6.63
C PRO A 159 -5.94 -3.43 6.87
N GLN A 160 -6.25 -4.49 7.61
CA GLN A 160 -5.31 -5.57 7.96
C GLN A 160 -5.36 -6.73 6.97
N ASP A 161 -6.44 -6.86 6.19
CA ASP A 161 -6.58 -7.89 5.17
C ASP A 161 -5.80 -7.54 3.90
N PRO A 162 -4.79 -8.34 3.51
CA PRO A 162 -3.97 -8.09 2.33
C PRO A 162 -4.77 -7.95 1.04
N LYS A 163 -5.79 -8.77 0.87
CA LYS A 163 -6.65 -8.71 -0.33
C LYS A 163 -7.45 -7.41 -0.39
N THR A 164 -7.98 -6.95 0.74
CA THR A 164 -8.69 -5.66 0.83
C THR A 164 -7.75 -4.50 0.47
N GLN A 165 -6.51 -4.53 0.94
CA GLN A 165 -5.47 -3.56 0.58
C GLN A 165 -5.20 -3.58 -0.93
N LEU A 166 -5.04 -4.75 -1.52
CA LEU A 166 -4.76 -4.92 -2.94
C LEU A 166 -5.90 -4.38 -3.82
N ILE A 167 -7.14 -4.74 -3.51
CA ILE A 167 -8.32 -4.28 -4.25
C ILE A 167 -8.48 -2.76 -4.15
N ALA A 168 -8.28 -2.18 -2.97
CA ALA A 168 -8.32 -0.73 -2.79
C ALA A 168 -7.25 -0.01 -3.62
N ALA A 169 -6.03 -0.55 -3.67
CA ALA A 169 -4.95 -0.03 -4.49
C ALA A 169 -5.24 -0.12 -5.99
N ILE A 170 -5.83 -1.20 -6.46
CA ILE A 170 -6.26 -1.37 -7.87
C ILE A 170 -7.35 -0.36 -8.22
N LYS A 171 -8.33 -0.16 -7.36
CA LYS A 171 -9.35 0.89 -7.54
C LYS A 171 -8.74 2.29 -7.65
N ALA A 172 -7.72 2.57 -6.87
CA ALA A 172 -7.00 3.84 -6.94
C ALA A 172 -6.29 4.02 -8.29
N VAL A 173 -5.71 2.96 -8.85
CA VAL A 173 -5.15 3.00 -10.23
C VAL A 173 -6.24 3.37 -11.24
N PHE A 174 -7.39 2.75 -11.18
CA PHE A 174 -8.48 3.06 -12.10
C PHE A 174 -8.97 4.50 -11.95
N ARG A 175 -9.09 5.01 -10.72
CA ARG A 175 -9.45 6.42 -10.48
C ARG A 175 -8.44 7.41 -11.04
N SER A 176 -7.14 7.08 -10.96
CA SER A 176 -6.09 7.96 -11.46
C SER A 176 -6.12 8.18 -12.97
N TRP A 177 -6.78 7.30 -13.71
CA TRP A 177 -6.95 7.43 -15.16
C TRP A 177 -7.99 8.50 -15.55
N ASP A 178 -8.94 8.79 -14.67
CA ASP A 178 -9.97 9.80 -14.88
C ASP A 178 -9.42 11.24 -14.80
N THR A 179 -8.32 11.43 -14.07
CA THR A 179 -7.68 12.74 -13.88
C THR A 179 -6.71 13.13 -15.01
N VAL A 180 -6.45 12.21 -15.94
CA VAL A 180 -5.46 12.37 -17.03
C VAL A 180 -6.15 12.55 -18.41
N SER A 181 -7.46 12.49 -18.47
CA SER A 181 -8.26 12.69 -19.70
C SER A 181 -8.66 14.15 -19.91
#